data_681d51589f6f2a8a8984f14d281e52ff
#
_entry.id   681d51589f6f2a8a8984f14d281e52ff
#
_cell.length_a   1.000
_cell.length_b   1.000
_cell.length_c   1.000
_cell.angle_alpha   90.00
_cell.angle_beta   90.00
_cell.angle_gamma   90.00
#
_symmetry.space_group_name_H-M   'P 1'
#
loop_
_entity.id
_entity.type
_entity.pdbx_description
1 polymer ?
#
loop_
_entity_poly.entity_id
_entity_poly.type
_entity_poly.pdbx_seq_one_letter_code
_entity_poly.pdbx_strand_id
1 'polypeptide(L)'
;NYRMTNIQAAIGVGQISKIHDIIEKKKKIQTYYENELSKHVKFQKIESDVTSSYWLVSFLLKDENQRNSLMSYLDTENIETRPFFKQISSMPFYEKIDNEVSSNLSEIGMSVPSYPELNEVDIKFICNKIKFFLSNNL
;
A
#
# COMPACT_ATOMS: atom_id res chain seq x y z
N ASN A 1 -10.84 12.16 26.04
CA ASN A 1 -11.80 13.14 25.52
C ASN A 1 -11.96 13.00 24.02
N TYR A 2 -13.13 12.60 23.57
CA TYR A 2 -13.46 12.57 22.13
C TYR A 2 -13.87 13.97 21.59
N ARG A 3 -13.18 15.02 22.03
CA ARG A 3 -13.45 16.41 21.63
C ARG A 3 -12.26 16.96 20.86
N MET A 4 -12.52 17.40 19.64
CA MET A 4 -11.53 18.06 18.80
C MET A 4 -11.21 19.45 19.33
N THR A 5 -9.93 19.79 19.44
CA THR A 5 -9.49 21.15 19.80
C THR A 5 -9.60 22.09 18.58
N ASN A 6 -9.61 23.39 18.82
CA ASN A 6 -9.65 24.38 17.73
C ASN A 6 -8.47 24.26 16.77
N ILE A 7 -7.28 23.90 17.27
CA ILE A 7 -6.08 23.70 16.45
C ILE A 7 -6.26 22.46 15.54
N GLN A 8 -6.75 21.35 16.09
CA GLN A 8 -7.04 20.15 15.29
C GLN A 8 -8.11 20.43 14.23
N ALA A 9 -9.16 21.18 14.58
CA ALA A 9 -10.19 21.58 13.64
C ALA A 9 -9.65 22.47 12.51
N ALA A 10 -8.79 23.44 12.82
CA ALA A 10 -8.16 24.31 11.84
C ALA A 10 -7.27 23.54 10.86
N ILE A 11 -6.46 22.59 11.37
CA ILE A 11 -5.67 21.68 10.52
C ILE A 11 -6.59 20.84 9.63
N GLY A 12 -7.67 20.30 10.19
CA GLY A 12 -8.66 19.52 9.45
C GLY A 12 -9.30 20.31 8.30
N VAL A 13 -9.72 21.52 8.55
CA VAL A 13 -10.27 22.43 7.51
C VAL A 13 -9.25 22.68 6.41
N GLY A 14 -7.99 22.94 6.76
CA GLY A 14 -6.91 23.14 5.80
C GLY A 14 -6.62 21.91 4.95
N GLN A 15 -6.78 20.71 5.49
CA GLN A 15 -6.63 19.45 4.72
C GLN A 15 -7.84 19.18 3.82
N ILE A 16 -9.05 19.33 4.34
CA ILE A 16 -10.29 19.08 3.58
C ILE A 16 -10.38 20.01 2.36
N SER A 17 -9.92 21.26 2.47
CA SER A 17 -9.92 22.19 1.32
C SER A 17 -9.09 21.70 0.12
N LYS A 18 -8.16 20.76 0.33
CA LYS A 18 -7.27 20.17 -0.70
C LYS A 18 -7.59 18.73 -1.04
N ILE A 19 -8.64 18.14 -0.44
CA ILE A 19 -8.87 16.70 -0.50
C ILE A 19 -9.05 16.17 -1.93
N HIS A 20 -9.72 16.92 -2.80
CA HIS A 20 -9.92 16.52 -4.19
C HIS A 20 -8.59 16.42 -4.95
N ASP A 21 -7.70 17.41 -4.80
CA ASP A 21 -6.38 17.42 -5.43
C ASP A 21 -5.52 16.26 -4.92
N ILE A 22 -5.58 16.00 -3.61
CA ILE A 22 -4.85 14.89 -2.98
C ILE A 22 -5.34 13.54 -3.56
N ILE A 23 -6.65 13.33 -3.63
CA ILE A 23 -7.24 12.08 -4.16
C ILE A 23 -6.85 11.89 -5.63
N GLU A 24 -6.93 12.93 -6.46
CA GLU A 24 -6.56 12.84 -7.87
C GLU A 24 -5.07 12.53 -8.07
N LYS A 25 -4.18 13.11 -7.29
CA LYS A 25 -2.76 12.76 -7.30
C LYS A 25 -2.53 11.30 -6.91
N LYS A 26 -3.16 10.85 -5.84
CA LYS A 26 -3.06 9.47 -5.34
C LYS A 26 -3.62 8.46 -6.35
N LYS A 27 -4.71 8.79 -7.03
CA LYS A 27 -5.27 7.99 -8.12
C LYS A 27 -4.28 7.83 -9.28
N LYS A 28 -3.61 8.92 -9.69
CA LYS A 28 -2.58 8.87 -10.73
C LYS A 28 -1.42 7.96 -10.33
N ILE A 29 -0.96 8.08 -9.08
CA ILE A 29 0.10 7.22 -8.54
C ILE A 29 -0.31 5.75 -8.58
N GLN A 30 -1.51 5.41 -8.09
CA GLN A 30 -2.05 4.05 -8.15
C GLN A 30 -2.07 3.52 -9.60
N THR A 31 -2.65 4.30 -10.51
CA THR A 31 -2.74 3.92 -11.94
C THR A 31 -1.36 3.69 -12.56
N TYR A 32 -0.37 4.49 -12.19
CA TYR A 32 0.98 4.30 -12.68
C TYR A 32 1.58 2.96 -12.22
N TYR A 33 1.47 2.65 -10.92
CA TYR A 33 1.93 1.37 -10.40
C TYR A 33 1.19 0.18 -11.03
N GLU A 34 -0.12 0.27 -11.20
CA GLU A 34 -0.91 -0.79 -11.85
C GLU A 34 -0.47 -1.03 -13.29
N ASN A 35 -0.26 0.03 -14.09
CA ASN A 35 0.21 -0.09 -15.46
C ASN A 35 1.58 -0.77 -15.55
N GLU A 36 2.47 -0.46 -14.62
CA GLU A 36 3.84 -0.99 -14.63
C GLU A 36 3.95 -2.41 -14.06
N LEU A 37 3.13 -2.75 -13.05
CA LEU A 37 3.34 -3.96 -12.24
C LEU A 37 2.23 -5.01 -12.33
N SER A 38 1.09 -4.76 -12.98
CA SER A 38 -0.05 -5.69 -13.01
C SER A 38 0.26 -7.07 -13.62
N LYS A 39 1.35 -7.18 -14.40
CA LYS A 39 1.82 -8.45 -14.95
C LYS A 39 2.70 -9.26 -13.98
N HIS A 40 3.12 -8.64 -12.89
CA HIS A 40 4.09 -9.19 -11.94
C HIS A 40 3.51 -9.42 -10.55
N VAL A 41 2.52 -8.62 -10.16
CA VAL A 41 1.89 -8.67 -8.83
C VAL A 41 0.37 -8.53 -8.96
N LYS A 42 -0.36 -8.89 -7.89
CA LYS A 42 -1.82 -8.84 -7.87
C LYS A 42 -2.29 -7.63 -7.06
N PHE A 43 -2.90 -6.65 -7.74
CA PHE A 43 -3.57 -5.52 -7.11
C PHE A 43 -4.98 -5.87 -6.65
N GLN A 44 -5.53 -5.07 -5.73
CA GLN A 44 -6.93 -5.16 -5.34
C GLN A 44 -7.83 -4.77 -6.51
N LYS A 45 -8.79 -5.62 -6.83
CA LYS A 45 -9.84 -5.29 -7.78
C LYS A 45 -10.84 -4.34 -7.11
N ILE A 46 -11.09 -3.20 -7.73
CA ILE A 46 -12.10 -2.25 -7.30
C ILE A 46 -13.36 -2.50 -8.13
N GLU A 47 -14.48 -2.81 -7.47
CA GLU A 47 -15.75 -3.01 -8.13
C GLU A 47 -16.30 -1.68 -8.69
N SER A 48 -17.15 -1.76 -9.73
CA SER A 48 -17.58 -0.58 -10.49
C SER A 48 -18.43 0.43 -9.71
N ASP A 49 -19.05 0.00 -8.62
CA ASP A 49 -19.88 0.80 -7.71
C ASP A 49 -19.11 1.33 -6.49
N VAL A 50 -17.79 1.07 -6.42
CA VAL A 50 -16.93 1.47 -5.32
C VAL A 50 -15.97 2.57 -5.76
N THR A 51 -15.85 3.61 -4.94
CA THR A 51 -14.82 4.66 -5.11
C THR A 51 -13.73 4.48 -4.06
N SER A 52 -12.50 4.26 -4.52
CA SER A 52 -11.34 4.14 -3.63
C SER A 52 -10.88 5.51 -3.12
N SER A 53 -10.39 5.55 -1.89
CA SER A 53 -9.68 6.71 -1.34
C SER A 53 -8.18 6.74 -1.74
N TYR A 54 -7.68 5.67 -2.34
CA TYR A 54 -6.27 5.49 -2.74
C TYR A 54 -5.28 5.76 -1.59
N TRP A 55 -5.63 5.32 -0.39
CA TRP A 55 -4.80 5.58 0.80
C TRP A 55 -3.37 5.06 0.65
N LEU A 56 -3.21 3.79 0.30
CA LEU A 56 -1.92 3.15 0.06
C LEU A 56 -1.94 2.41 -1.28
N VAL A 57 -0.84 2.44 -2.01
CA VAL A 57 -0.63 1.52 -3.13
C VAL A 57 -0.14 0.21 -2.56
N SER A 58 -0.96 -0.82 -2.73
CA SER A 58 -0.77 -2.12 -2.11
C SER A 58 -0.99 -3.24 -3.12
N PHE A 59 -0.21 -4.32 -2.98
CA PHE A 59 -0.33 -5.51 -3.83
C PHE A 59 0.08 -6.77 -3.11
N LEU A 60 -0.24 -7.91 -3.70
CA LEU A 60 0.05 -9.23 -3.17
C LEU A 60 1.17 -9.89 -3.98
N LEU A 61 2.06 -10.57 -3.27
CA LEU A 61 3.11 -11.44 -3.80
C LEU A 61 2.63 -12.90 -3.82
N LYS A 62 3.48 -13.81 -4.27
CA LYS A 62 3.20 -15.23 -4.35
C LYS A 62 3.08 -15.87 -2.96
N ASP A 63 3.98 -15.53 -2.07
CA ASP A 63 4.08 -16.06 -0.71
C ASP A 63 4.80 -15.08 0.23
N GLU A 64 4.82 -15.40 1.52
CA GLU A 64 5.44 -14.60 2.54
C GLU A 64 6.97 -14.46 2.36
N ASN A 65 7.65 -15.50 1.89
CA ASN A 65 9.09 -15.47 1.68
C ASN A 65 9.45 -14.49 0.56
N GLN A 66 8.72 -14.52 -0.55
CA GLN A 66 8.90 -13.57 -1.64
C GLN A 66 8.63 -12.13 -1.18
N ARG A 67 7.57 -11.93 -0.39
CA ARG A 67 7.25 -10.62 0.18
C ARG A 67 8.37 -10.10 1.07
N ASN A 68 8.85 -10.92 2.01
CA ASN A 68 9.92 -10.54 2.93
C ASN A 68 11.24 -10.26 2.19
N SER A 69 11.58 -11.09 1.22
CA SER A 69 12.80 -10.92 0.42
C SER A 69 12.74 -9.67 -0.46
N LEU A 70 11.59 -9.37 -1.07
CA LEU A 70 11.40 -8.14 -1.83
C LEU A 70 11.50 -6.91 -0.92
N MET A 71 10.89 -6.93 0.25
CA MET A 71 10.99 -5.83 1.22
C MET A 71 12.44 -5.58 1.64
N SER A 72 13.18 -6.64 1.96
CA SER A 72 14.60 -6.54 2.33
C SER A 72 15.45 -5.98 1.18
N TYR A 73 15.20 -6.41 -0.06
CA TYR A 73 15.88 -5.89 -1.24
C TYR A 73 15.58 -4.39 -1.44
N LEU A 74 14.31 -3.99 -1.35
CA LEU A 74 13.91 -2.59 -1.52
C LEU A 74 14.51 -1.68 -0.43
N ASP A 75 14.66 -2.19 0.79
CA ASP A 75 15.34 -1.48 1.88
C ASP A 75 16.82 -1.19 1.53
N THR A 76 17.54 -2.13 0.91
CA THR A 76 18.92 -1.90 0.42
C THR A 76 19.00 -0.84 -0.68
N GLU A 77 17.89 -0.58 -1.37
CA GLU A 77 17.76 0.44 -2.40
C GLU A 77 17.20 1.78 -1.85
N ASN A 78 17.08 1.90 -0.52
CA ASN A 78 16.50 3.04 0.20
C ASN A 78 15.03 3.30 -0.16
N ILE A 79 14.27 2.25 -0.42
CA ILE A 79 12.83 2.29 -0.70
C ILE A 79 12.10 1.71 0.51
N GLU A 80 11.46 2.56 1.34
CA GLU A 80 10.68 2.11 2.48
C GLU A 80 9.40 1.41 2.00
N THR A 81 9.13 0.24 2.56
CA THR A 81 7.91 -0.52 2.30
C THR A 81 7.27 -0.98 3.59
N ARG A 82 6.00 -1.38 3.55
CA ARG A 82 5.29 -1.84 4.74
C ARG A 82 4.54 -3.14 4.44
N PRO A 83 4.64 -4.16 5.32
CA PRO A 83 3.77 -5.34 5.21
C PRO A 83 2.34 -4.95 5.52
N PHE A 84 1.38 -5.76 5.10
CA PHE A 84 0.00 -5.62 5.54
C PHE A 84 -0.11 -5.78 7.05
N PHE A 85 -1.11 -5.15 7.65
CA PHE A 85 -1.41 -5.34 9.06
C PHE A 85 -1.75 -6.80 9.36
N LYS A 86 -1.24 -7.29 10.48
CA LYS A 86 -1.62 -8.61 10.97
C LYS A 86 -3.11 -8.63 11.31
N GLN A 87 -3.75 -9.76 11.06
CA GLN A 87 -5.14 -9.94 11.44
C GLN A 87 -5.32 -9.81 12.96
N ILE A 88 -6.38 -9.14 13.38
CA ILE A 88 -6.64 -8.87 14.81
C ILE A 88 -6.82 -10.18 15.59
N SER A 89 -7.47 -11.18 15.01
CA SER A 89 -7.68 -12.50 15.64
C SER A 89 -6.38 -13.28 15.91
N SER A 90 -5.24 -12.89 15.32
CA SER A 90 -3.91 -13.48 15.65
C SER A 90 -3.24 -12.83 16.85
N MET A 91 -3.76 -11.73 17.35
CA MET A 91 -3.17 -11.02 18.49
C MET A 91 -3.48 -11.74 19.80
N PRO A 92 -2.53 -11.74 20.78
CA PRO A 92 -2.65 -12.58 21.99
C PRO A 92 -3.85 -12.26 22.89
N PHE A 93 -4.47 -11.08 22.72
CA PHE A 93 -5.60 -10.62 23.56
C PHE A 93 -6.99 -10.98 23.03
N TYR A 94 -7.07 -11.56 21.84
CA TYR A 94 -8.33 -11.92 21.20
C TYR A 94 -8.47 -13.43 21.07
N GLU A 95 -9.71 -13.89 21.02
CA GLU A 95 -9.99 -15.29 20.66
C GLU A 95 -9.46 -15.56 19.26
N LYS A 96 -8.79 -16.69 19.10
CA LYS A 96 -8.29 -17.12 17.79
C LYS A 96 -9.49 -17.53 16.93
N ILE A 97 -9.77 -16.72 15.93
CA ILE A 97 -10.74 -17.04 14.89
C ILE A 97 -9.93 -17.39 13.65
N ASP A 98 -10.14 -18.57 13.14
CA ASP A 98 -9.52 -18.98 11.89
C ASP A 98 -10.20 -18.24 10.72
N ASN A 99 -9.46 -17.34 10.11
CA ASN A 99 -9.86 -16.60 8.92
C ASN A 99 -8.74 -16.72 7.89
N GLU A 100 -8.82 -17.78 7.11
CA GLU A 100 -7.82 -18.13 6.10
C GLU A 100 -7.53 -16.98 5.13
N VAL A 101 -8.56 -16.26 4.69
CA VAL A 101 -8.40 -15.13 3.75
C VAL A 101 -7.61 -13.99 4.39
N SER A 102 -7.98 -13.57 5.61
CA SER A 102 -7.28 -12.49 6.31
C SER A 102 -5.84 -12.87 6.67
N SER A 103 -5.62 -14.13 7.08
CA SER A 103 -4.29 -14.66 7.38
C SER A 103 -3.41 -14.57 6.14
N ASN A 104 -3.85 -15.16 5.04
CA ASN A 104 -3.12 -15.19 3.79
C ASN A 104 -2.80 -13.78 3.27
N LEU A 105 -3.79 -12.88 3.24
CA LEU A 105 -3.56 -11.50 2.79
C LEU A 105 -2.53 -10.77 3.65
N SER A 106 -2.55 -10.98 4.98
CA SER A 106 -1.58 -10.35 5.89
C SER A 106 -0.16 -10.87 5.70
N GLU A 107 0.00 -12.10 5.26
CA GLU A 107 1.29 -12.74 5.01
C GLU A 107 1.92 -12.30 3.69
N ILE A 108 1.13 -12.21 2.61
CA ILE A 108 1.65 -11.99 1.27
C ILE A 108 1.52 -10.54 0.78
N GLY A 109 0.82 -9.69 1.51
CA GLY A 109 0.55 -8.31 1.13
C GLY A 109 1.63 -7.33 1.57
N MET A 110 1.90 -6.34 0.73
CA MET A 110 2.76 -5.20 1.06
C MET A 110 2.30 -3.91 0.40
N SER A 111 2.75 -2.79 0.96
CA SER A 111 2.50 -1.45 0.44
C SER A 111 3.82 -0.75 0.09
N VAL A 112 3.79 0.06 -0.96
CA VAL A 112 4.91 0.84 -1.47
C VAL A 112 4.67 2.34 -1.30
N PRO A 113 5.71 3.20 -1.44
CA PRO A 113 5.56 4.65 -1.32
C PRO A 113 4.46 5.20 -2.24
N SER A 114 3.56 6.01 -1.69
CA SER A 114 2.41 6.55 -2.42
C SER A 114 1.92 7.89 -1.87
N TYR A 115 2.82 8.73 -1.35
CA TYR A 115 2.46 10.07 -0.88
C TYR A 115 2.18 11.01 -2.08
N PRO A 116 1.32 12.05 -1.91
CA PRO A 116 0.82 12.87 -3.03
C PRO A 116 1.87 13.61 -3.85
N GLU A 117 3.06 13.86 -3.29
CA GLU A 117 4.18 14.54 -3.93
C GLU A 117 5.16 13.59 -4.65
N LEU A 118 4.92 12.28 -4.60
CA LEU A 118 5.74 11.29 -5.29
C LEU A 118 5.67 11.52 -6.80
N ASN A 119 6.80 11.80 -7.43
CA ASN A 119 6.86 12.09 -8.86
C ASN A 119 7.01 10.82 -9.71
N GLU A 120 6.77 10.94 -11.01
CA GLU A 120 6.81 9.80 -11.95
C GLU A 120 8.19 9.17 -12.07
N VAL A 121 9.28 9.94 -11.90
CA VAL A 121 10.65 9.42 -11.98
C VAL A 121 10.90 8.46 -10.81
N ASP A 122 10.50 8.84 -9.61
CA ASP A 122 10.66 8.01 -8.42
C ASP A 122 9.76 6.77 -8.49
N ILE A 123 8.51 6.91 -8.95
CA ILE A 123 7.62 5.75 -9.16
C ILE A 123 8.22 4.77 -10.16
N LYS A 124 8.75 5.27 -11.28
CA LYS A 124 9.41 4.45 -12.30
C LYS A 124 10.64 3.74 -11.75
N PHE A 125 11.43 4.44 -10.94
CA PHE A 125 12.58 3.85 -10.26
C PHE A 125 12.15 2.68 -9.36
N ILE A 126 11.15 2.89 -8.50
CA ILE A 126 10.59 1.86 -7.61
C ILE A 126 10.07 0.67 -8.43
N CYS A 127 9.27 0.93 -9.46
CA CYS A 127 8.74 -0.13 -10.34
C CYS A 127 9.84 -0.96 -11.00
N ASN A 128 10.92 -0.31 -11.47
CA ASN A 128 12.05 -1.01 -12.08
C ASN A 128 12.78 -1.91 -11.07
N LYS A 129 12.95 -1.45 -9.82
CA LYS A 129 13.56 -2.27 -8.77
C LYS A 129 12.70 -3.49 -8.44
N ILE A 130 11.39 -3.31 -8.32
CA ILE A 130 10.44 -4.41 -8.09
C ILE A 130 10.50 -5.42 -9.26
N LYS A 131 10.40 -4.95 -10.49
CA LYS A 131 10.47 -5.82 -11.68
C LYS A 131 11.79 -6.58 -11.76
N PHE A 132 12.90 -5.91 -11.50
CA PHE A 132 14.21 -6.54 -11.50
C PHE A 132 14.28 -7.67 -10.47
N PHE A 133 13.84 -7.43 -9.24
CA PHE A 133 13.82 -8.45 -8.20
C PHE A 133 12.95 -9.65 -8.60
N LEU A 134 11.71 -9.40 -9.04
CA LEU A 134 10.76 -10.44 -9.39
C LEU A 134 11.21 -11.27 -10.62
N SER A 135 11.97 -10.69 -11.54
CA SER A 135 12.50 -11.41 -12.71
C SER A 135 13.69 -12.30 -12.39
N ASN A 136 14.44 -12.00 -11.33
CA ASN A 136 15.65 -12.74 -10.96
C ASN A 136 15.45 -13.72 -9.79
N ASN A 137 14.27 -13.73 -9.16
CA ASN A 137 13.95 -14.56 -7.99
C ASN A 137 12.61 -15.32 -8.17
N LEU A 138 12.39 -15.86 -9.38
CA LEU A 138 11.25 -16.74 -9.73
C LEU A 138 11.42 -18.13 -9.13
#